data_e8223c3fafab993e8567ec0d28b1565d
#
_entry.id   e8223c3fafab993e8567ec0d28b1565d
#
_cell.length_a   1.000
_cell.length_b   1.000
_cell.length_c   1.000
_cell.angle_alpha   90.00
_cell.angle_beta   90.00
_cell.angle_gamma   90.00
#
_symmetry.space_group_name_H-M   'P 1'
#
loop_
_entity.id
_entity.type
_entity.pdbx_description
1 polymer ?
#
loop_
_entity_poly.entity_id
_entity_poly.type
_entity_poly.pdbx_seq_one_letter_code
_entity_poly.pdbx_strand_id
1 'polypeptide(L)'
;MKIVFLGTPDFAVASLQALVENGCRVVAVVTAPDKPAGRGMQLKASAVKEYAVSQHIPVLQPERLKNPEFLEELRSYNADLQVVVAFRMLPEAVWAMPPMGTINVHGSLLPYYRGAAPINWAIINGESETGVTTFQLKHEIDTGDILLQHKEAILPEDNFGTMYYKLMQAGAQLLVRTIDGLLADNIQEQPQHLVDKETHAPKIFKDTCRIDWNQPVTAIHNLIRGLAPVPTAFTSLGDKQLKIFSSAAEVATHGAAPGTVESDGKTFLKFAAADGWLYCTEVQYEGKKKMPVADFLRGYRF
;
A
#
# COMPACT_ATOMS: atom_id res chain seq x y z
N MET A 1 -12.07 -25.91 8.35
CA MET A 1 -12.49 -24.47 8.31
C MET A 1 -12.67 -24.04 6.88
N LYS A 2 -13.83 -23.48 6.52
CA LYS A 2 -14.12 -22.90 5.21
C LYS A 2 -13.82 -21.39 5.25
N ILE A 3 -13.09 -20.88 4.28
CA ILE A 3 -12.71 -19.47 4.22
C ILE A 3 -13.32 -18.83 2.97
N VAL A 4 -13.91 -17.65 3.14
CA VAL A 4 -14.17 -16.71 2.04
C VAL A 4 -13.07 -15.65 2.07
N PHE A 5 -12.42 -15.43 0.94
CA PHE A 5 -11.35 -14.44 0.79
C PHE A 5 -11.87 -13.18 0.07
N LEU A 6 -11.54 -11.99 0.60
CA LEU A 6 -11.93 -10.71 0.01
C LEU A 6 -10.66 -9.89 -0.30
N GLY A 7 -10.44 -9.56 -1.57
CA GLY A 7 -9.26 -8.83 -1.98
C GLY A 7 -9.34 -8.33 -3.42
N THR A 8 -8.46 -7.43 -3.83
CA THR A 8 -8.48 -6.88 -5.19
C THR A 8 -7.11 -6.82 -5.86
N PRO A 9 -6.07 -6.13 -5.29
CA PRO A 9 -4.77 -5.97 -5.94
C PRO A 9 -3.87 -7.19 -5.77
N ASP A 10 -2.73 -7.14 -6.41
CA ASP A 10 -1.64 -8.12 -6.31
C ASP A 10 -1.15 -8.37 -4.87
N PHE A 11 -1.18 -7.35 -4.01
CA PHE A 11 -0.92 -7.52 -2.57
C PHE A 11 -1.80 -8.61 -1.94
N ALA A 12 -3.07 -8.64 -2.32
CA ALA A 12 -4.01 -9.64 -1.83
C ALA A 12 -3.79 -11.02 -2.48
N VAL A 13 -3.25 -11.07 -3.70
CA VAL A 13 -2.96 -12.34 -4.39
C VAL A 13 -1.96 -13.18 -3.61
N ALA A 14 -0.88 -12.59 -3.11
CA ALA A 14 0.12 -13.32 -2.33
C ALA A 14 -0.49 -14.00 -1.09
N SER A 15 -1.41 -13.32 -0.40
CA SER A 15 -2.14 -13.88 0.74
C SER A 15 -3.09 -15.01 0.33
N LEU A 16 -3.86 -14.85 -0.76
CA LEU A 16 -4.73 -15.87 -1.29
C LEU A 16 -3.94 -17.11 -1.74
N GLN A 17 -2.84 -16.89 -2.45
CA GLN A 17 -1.94 -17.95 -2.89
C GLN A 17 -1.38 -18.74 -1.71
N ALA A 18 -0.89 -18.05 -0.67
CA ALA A 18 -0.36 -18.70 0.52
C ALA A 18 -1.42 -19.57 1.22
N LEU A 19 -2.68 -19.11 1.31
CA LEU A 19 -3.77 -19.92 1.85
C LEU A 19 -4.02 -21.19 1.03
N VAL A 20 -4.08 -21.07 -0.30
CA VAL A 20 -4.33 -22.21 -1.20
C VAL A 20 -3.17 -23.22 -1.16
N GLU A 21 -1.93 -22.76 -1.24
CA GLU A 21 -0.73 -23.60 -1.20
C GLU A 21 -0.55 -24.34 0.13
N ASN A 22 -1.04 -23.76 1.24
CA ASN A 22 -1.05 -24.40 2.55
C ASN A 22 -2.31 -25.26 2.79
N GLY A 23 -3.08 -25.56 1.76
CA GLY A 23 -4.22 -26.47 1.82
C GLY A 23 -5.45 -25.91 2.55
N CYS A 24 -5.53 -24.59 2.76
CA CYS A 24 -6.71 -23.95 3.33
C CYS A 24 -7.90 -24.06 2.37
N ARG A 25 -9.08 -24.38 2.91
CA ARG A 25 -10.29 -24.52 2.10
C ARG A 25 -10.90 -23.15 1.78
N VAL A 26 -10.42 -22.48 0.73
CA VAL A 26 -11.02 -21.25 0.21
C VAL A 26 -12.23 -21.64 -0.64
N VAL A 27 -13.44 -21.33 -0.17
CA VAL A 27 -14.70 -21.75 -0.83
C VAL A 27 -15.23 -20.73 -1.83
N ALA A 28 -14.86 -19.46 -1.67
CA ALA A 28 -15.16 -18.39 -2.62
C ALA A 28 -14.22 -17.20 -2.44
N VAL A 29 -14.15 -16.38 -3.46
CA VAL A 29 -13.39 -15.12 -3.47
C VAL A 29 -14.33 -13.97 -3.83
N VAL A 30 -14.26 -12.89 -3.08
CA VAL A 30 -14.97 -11.64 -3.38
C VAL A 30 -13.96 -10.60 -3.85
N THR A 31 -14.18 -10.02 -5.02
CA THR A 31 -13.27 -9.01 -5.57
C THR A 31 -14.05 -7.86 -6.25
N ALA A 32 -13.33 -6.81 -6.65
CA ALA A 32 -13.95 -5.70 -7.36
C ALA A 32 -14.48 -6.14 -8.75
N PRO A 33 -15.56 -5.54 -9.26
CA PRO A 33 -15.99 -5.72 -10.64
C PRO A 33 -14.88 -5.37 -11.63
N ASP A 34 -14.89 -6.03 -12.80
CA ASP A 34 -13.98 -5.73 -13.88
C ASP A 34 -14.17 -4.27 -14.32
N LYS A 35 -13.08 -3.58 -14.62
CA LYS A 35 -13.09 -2.16 -14.99
C LYS A 35 -12.44 -1.95 -16.34
N PRO A 36 -12.97 -1.01 -17.16
CA PRO A 36 -12.27 -0.59 -18.35
C PRO A 36 -10.87 -0.04 -18.00
N ALA A 37 -9.84 -0.53 -18.68
CA ALA A 37 -8.45 -0.13 -18.46
C ALA A 37 -7.68 0.01 -19.77
N GLY A 38 -6.64 0.85 -19.74
CA GLY A 38 -5.72 1.05 -20.85
C GLY A 38 -6.29 1.79 -22.06
N ARG A 39 -5.44 1.93 -23.10
CA ARG A 39 -5.85 2.49 -24.39
C ARG A 39 -6.76 1.49 -25.10
N GLY A 40 -8.05 1.83 -25.26
CA GLY A 40 -9.05 0.95 -25.87
C GLY A 40 -10.13 0.45 -24.90
N MET A 41 -10.11 0.86 -23.62
CA MET A 41 -11.18 0.60 -22.65
C MET A 41 -11.58 -0.88 -22.52
N GLN A 42 -10.65 -1.80 -22.70
CA GLN A 42 -10.90 -3.23 -22.49
C GLN A 42 -11.16 -3.52 -21.01
N LEU A 43 -12.13 -4.39 -20.74
CA LEU A 43 -12.40 -4.83 -19.36
C LEU A 43 -11.21 -5.60 -18.83
N LYS A 44 -10.64 -5.12 -17.72
CA LYS A 44 -9.54 -5.77 -17.00
C LYS A 44 -10.06 -6.37 -15.71
N ALA A 45 -9.80 -7.65 -15.54
CA ALA A 45 -10.05 -8.37 -14.29
C ALA A 45 -9.09 -7.88 -13.18
N SER A 46 -9.50 -8.03 -11.92
CA SER A 46 -8.60 -7.83 -10.79
C SER A 46 -7.57 -8.97 -10.73
N ALA A 47 -6.39 -8.69 -10.18
CA ALA A 47 -5.36 -9.71 -9.98
C ALA A 47 -5.87 -10.91 -9.16
N VAL A 48 -6.68 -10.63 -8.14
CA VAL A 48 -7.33 -11.68 -7.31
C VAL A 48 -8.30 -12.53 -8.12
N LYS A 49 -9.09 -11.94 -9.05
CA LYS A 49 -9.95 -12.71 -9.95
C LYS A 49 -9.15 -13.63 -10.87
N GLU A 50 -8.10 -13.11 -11.49
CA GLU A 50 -7.26 -13.89 -12.40
C GLU A 50 -6.68 -15.12 -11.67
N TYR A 51 -6.16 -14.92 -10.45
CA TYR A 51 -5.65 -16.04 -9.65
C TYR A 51 -6.76 -17.01 -9.23
N ALA A 52 -7.89 -16.53 -8.70
CA ALA A 52 -8.99 -17.39 -8.25
C ALA A 52 -9.55 -18.27 -9.37
N VAL A 53 -9.72 -17.70 -10.58
CA VAL A 53 -10.15 -18.46 -11.77
C VAL A 53 -9.13 -19.54 -12.13
N SER A 54 -7.82 -19.25 -12.07
CA SER A 54 -6.78 -20.23 -12.33
C SER A 54 -6.77 -21.41 -11.36
N GLN A 55 -7.30 -21.17 -10.13
CA GLN A 55 -7.43 -22.18 -9.08
C GLN A 55 -8.84 -22.80 -9.00
N HIS A 56 -9.72 -22.51 -9.95
CA HIS A 56 -11.12 -22.97 -9.98
C HIS A 56 -11.93 -22.58 -8.74
N ILE A 57 -11.59 -21.46 -8.09
CA ILE A 57 -12.31 -20.93 -6.93
C ILE A 57 -13.45 -20.03 -7.44
N PRO A 58 -14.69 -20.20 -6.94
CA PRO A 58 -15.82 -19.32 -7.27
C PRO A 58 -15.52 -17.85 -6.97
N VAL A 59 -15.89 -16.94 -7.90
CA VAL A 59 -15.61 -15.51 -7.81
C VAL A 59 -16.90 -14.70 -7.78
N LEU A 60 -17.08 -13.88 -6.74
CA LEU A 60 -18.17 -12.94 -6.59
C LEU A 60 -17.66 -11.52 -6.85
N GLN A 61 -18.36 -10.75 -7.68
CA GLN A 61 -17.98 -9.39 -8.04
C GLN A 61 -19.14 -8.39 -7.82
N PRO A 62 -19.62 -8.22 -6.58
CA PRO A 62 -20.74 -7.33 -6.29
C PRO A 62 -20.35 -5.87 -6.57
N GLU A 63 -21.21 -5.12 -7.28
CA GLU A 63 -21.08 -3.67 -7.34
C GLU A 63 -21.32 -3.02 -5.98
N ARG A 64 -22.35 -3.51 -5.28
CA ARG A 64 -22.75 -3.03 -3.96
C ARG A 64 -22.72 -4.17 -2.95
N LEU A 65 -21.90 -4.04 -1.90
CA LEU A 65 -21.76 -5.04 -0.84
C LEU A 65 -23.01 -5.21 0.04
N LYS A 66 -23.97 -4.29 -0.04
CA LYS A 66 -25.25 -4.37 0.68
C LYS A 66 -26.38 -4.95 -0.19
N ASN A 67 -26.10 -5.41 -1.41
CA ASN A 67 -27.10 -6.02 -2.28
C ASN A 67 -27.62 -7.31 -1.61
N PRO A 68 -28.95 -7.48 -1.40
CA PRO A 68 -29.52 -8.67 -0.79
C PRO A 68 -29.16 -9.98 -1.50
N GLU A 69 -29.16 -10.01 -2.81
CA GLU A 69 -28.80 -11.20 -3.61
C GLU A 69 -27.35 -11.61 -3.35
N PHE A 70 -26.43 -10.64 -3.32
CA PHE A 70 -25.03 -10.90 -2.97
C PHE A 70 -24.89 -11.44 -1.54
N LEU A 71 -25.61 -10.86 -0.58
CA LEU A 71 -25.55 -11.31 0.82
C LEU A 71 -26.09 -12.72 0.97
N GLU A 72 -27.13 -13.10 0.23
CA GLU A 72 -27.69 -14.44 0.21
C GLU A 72 -26.70 -15.43 -0.44
N GLU A 73 -26.13 -15.08 -1.58
CA GLU A 73 -25.09 -15.88 -2.24
C GLU A 73 -23.87 -16.06 -1.34
N LEU A 74 -23.35 -14.98 -0.74
CA LEU A 74 -22.23 -15.06 0.20
C LEU A 74 -22.52 -16.00 1.39
N ARG A 75 -23.73 -15.92 1.96
CA ARG A 75 -24.16 -16.77 3.07
C ARG A 75 -24.23 -18.24 2.67
N SER A 76 -24.60 -18.55 1.42
CA SER A 76 -24.73 -19.94 0.93
C SER A 76 -23.42 -20.72 0.95
N TYR A 77 -22.27 -20.05 0.95
CA TYR A 77 -20.96 -20.72 1.08
C TYR A 77 -20.71 -21.28 2.48
N ASN A 78 -21.49 -20.86 3.49
CA ASN A 78 -21.35 -21.30 4.89
C ASN A 78 -19.89 -21.23 5.37
N ALA A 79 -19.24 -20.09 5.15
CA ALA A 79 -17.87 -19.86 5.58
C ALA A 79 -17.79 -19.80 7.12
N ASP A 80 -16.75 -20.39 7.67
CA ASP A 80 -16.45 -20.32 9.10
C ASP A 80 -15.74 -18.99 9.43
N LEU A 81 -14.93 -18.50 8.49
CA LEU A 81 -14.09 -17.30 8.62
C LEU A 81 -14.08 -16.52 7.31
N GLN A 82 -13.99 -15.21 7.39
CA GLN A 82 -13.63 -14.36 6.26
C GLN A 82 -12.23 -13.78 6.45
N VAL A 83 -11.49 -13.66 5.35
CA VAL A 83 -10.16 -13.02 5.29
C VAL A 83 -10.22 -11.86 4.32
N VAL A 84 -9.83 -10.68 4.79
CA VAL A 84 -9.81 -9.45 3.98
C VAL A 84 -8.38 -8.97 3.81
N VAL A 85 -7.98 -8.69 2.58
CA VAL A 85 -6.66 -8.11 2.27
C VAL A 85 -6.82 -7.07 1.17
N ALA A 86 -6.47 -5.82 1.45
CA ALA A 86 -6.51 -4.72 0.50
C ALA A 86 -7.84 -4.66 -0.28
N PHE A 87 -8.92 -4.49 0.44
CA PHE A 87 -10.27 -4.41 -0.11
C PHE A 87 -10.97 -3.11 0.33
N ARG A 88 -12.11 -2.82 -0.29
CA ARG A 88 -12.97 -1.69 0.13
C ARG A 88 -13.62 -1.96 1.48
N MET A 89 -14.06 -0.90 2.16
CA MET A 89 -14.74 -0.99 3.45
C MET A 89 -15.93 -1.95 3.39
N LEU A 90 -15.99 -2.87 4.35
CA LEU A 90 -17.05 -3.86 4.46
C LEU A 90 -18.19 -3.33 5.34
N PRO A 91 -19.46 -3.49 4.92
CA PRO A 91 -20.58 -3.26 5.81
C PRO A 91 -20.68 -4.41 6.86
N GLU A 92 -21.27 -4.12 8.00
CA GLU A 92 -21.45 -5.08 9.10
C GLU A 92 -22.11 -6.38 8.66
N ALA A 93 -23.14 -6.29 7.80
CA ALA A 93 -23.83 -7.47 7.24
C ALA A 93 -22.90 -8.43 6.48
N VAL A 94 -21.71 -7.99 6.07
CA VAL A 94 -20.69 -8.83 5.43
C VAL A 94 -19.68 -9.31 6.47
N TRP A 95 -19.02 -8.39 7.19
CA TRP A 95 -17.91 -8.80 8.06
C TRP A 95 -18.34 -9.56 9.32
N ALA A 96 -19.56 -9.36 9.81
CA ALA A 96 -20.11 -10.09 10.96
C ALA A 96 -20.83 -11.40 10.56
N MET A 97 -20.82 -11.78 9.27
CA MET A 97 -21.59 -12.93 8.79
C MET A 97 -21.03 -14.28 9.26
N PRO A 98 -19.72 -14.57 9.19
CA PRO A 98 -19.19 -15.87 9.59
C PRO A 98 -19.05 -15.99 11.12
N PRO A 99 -19.22 -17.20 11.68
CA PRO A 99 -19.18 -17.41 13.13
C PRO A 99 -17.84 -17.09 13.79
N MET A 100 -16.72 -17.24 13.07
CA MET A 100 -15.39 -16.85 13.56
C MET A 100 -15.04 -15.40 13.20
N GLY A 101 -15.99 -14.63 12.64
CA GLY A 101 -15.77 -13.25 12.24
C GLY A 101 -14.94 -13.08 10.99
N THR A 102 -14.35 -11.91 10.86
CA THR A 102 -13.54 -11.52 9.70
C THR A 102 -12.20 -10.99 10.17
N ILE A 103 -11.12 -11.50 9.62
CA ILE A 103 -9.75 -11.01 9.89
C ILE A 103 -9.23 -10.21 8.72
N ASN A 104 -8.37 -9.22 9.00
CA ASN A 104 -7.70 -8.40 8.00
C ASN A 104 -6.19 -8.53 8.13
N VAL A 105 -5.48 -8.42 7.00
CA VAL A 105 -4.03 -8.22 6.94
C VAL A 105 -3.77 -6.76 6.62
N HIS A 106 -3.23 -6.01 7.59
CA HIS A 106 -2.95 -4.59 7.48
C HIS A 106 -1.46 -4.34 7.37
N GLY A 107 -1.06 -3.42 6.48
CA GLY A 107 0.33 -3.12 6.15
C GLY A 107 1.01 -2.15 7.12
N SER A 108 0.77 -2.29 8.42
CA SER A 108 1.49 -1.57 9.49
C SER A 108 1.54 -2.37 10.78
N LEU A 109 2.28 -1.88 11.77
CA LEU A 109 2.23 -2.32 13.14
C LEU A 109 1.11 -1.57 13.88
N LEU A 110 -0.11 -2.13 13.88
CA LEU A 110 -1.22 -1.53 14.61
C LEU A 110 -0.87 -1.40 16.12
N PRO A 111 -1.30 -0.33 16.78
CA PRO A 111 -2.30 0.67 16.39
C PRO A 111 -1.79 1.83 15.53
N TYR A 112 -0.51 1.85 15.17
CA TYR A 112 0.07 2.90 14.32
C TYR A 112 -0.33 2.73 12.85
N TYR A 113 -0.50 3.86 12.16
CA TYR A 113 -0.80 3.88 10.70
C TYR A 113 -2.09 3.15 10.32
N ARG A 114 -3.16 3.30 11.12
CA ARG A 114 -4.51 2.94 10.72
C ARG A 114 -4.91 3.73 9.48
N GLY A 115 -5.60 3.11 8.52
CA GLY A 115 -6.12 3.79 7.34
C GLY A 115 -5.65 3.24 6.00
N ALA A 116 -5.71 4.08 4.96
CA ALA A 116 -5.68 3.63 3.57
C ALA A 116 -4.28 3.45 2.96
N ALA A 117 -3.23 4.08 3.52
CA ALA A 117 -1.89 4.09 2.92
C ALA A 117 -0.76 3.90 3.96
N PRO A 118 -0.83 2.85 4.80
CA PRO A 118 0.09 2.67 5.92
C PRO A 118 1.56 2.60 5.49
N ILE A 119 1.87 1.86 4.43
CA ILE A 119 3.24 1.68 3.92
C ILE A 119 3.84 3.02 3.45
N ASN A 120 3.05 3.81 2.72
CA ASN A 120 3.51 5.13 2.25
C ASN A 120 3.85 6.04 3.42
N TRP A 121 2.92 6.15 4.39
CA TRP A 121 3.09 7.09 5.49
C TRP A 121 4.17 6.70 6.47
N ALA A 122 4.44 5.43 6.68
CA ALA A 122 5.59 5.01 7.48
C ALA A 122 6.91 5.51 6.88
N ILE A 123 7.09 5.41 5.56
CA ILE A 123 8.28 5.90 4.87
C ILE A 123 8.32 7.44 4.83
N ILE A 124 7.19 8.09 4.49
CA ILE A 124 7.09 9.57 4.43
C ILE A 124 7.46 10.19 5.78
N ASN A 125 7.02 9.58 6.88
CA ASN A 125 7.33 10.05 8.23
C ASN A 125 8.73 9.68 8.71
N GLY A 126 9.51 8.95 7.90
CA GLY A 126 10.90 8.63 8.22
C GLY A 126 11.07 7.52 9.25
N GLU A 127 10.08 6.63 9.38
CA GLU A 127 10.21 5.47 10.26
C GLU A 127 11.35 4.55 9.80
N SER A 128 12.02 3.93 10.74
CA SER A 128 13.06 2.92 10.50
C SER A 128 12.53 1.49 10.55
N GLU A 129 11.28 1.31 11.00
CA GLU A 129 10.60 0.03 11.12
C GLU A 129 9.11 0.20 10.77
N THR A 130 8.55 -0.80 10.14
CA THR A 130 7.10 -0.97 9.95
C THR A 130 6.74 -2.45 10.10
N GLY A 131 5.65 -2.91 9.53
CA GLY A 131 5.32 -4.32 9.57
C GLY A 131 3.95 -4.64 9.00
N VAL A 132 3.47 -5.81 9.36
CA VAL A 132 2.13 -6.28 9.03
C VAL A 132 1.44 -6.79 10.29
N THR A 133 0.14 -6.58 10.36
CA THR A 133 -0.71 -7.01 11.47
C THR A 133 -1.89 -7.81 10.93
N THR A 134 -2.18 -8.98 11.50
CA THR A 134 -3.47 -9.65 11.37
C THR A 134 -4.33 -9.27 12.57
N PHE A 135 -5.60 -8.90 12.33
CA PHE A 135 -6.51 -8.47 13.39
C PHE A 135 -7.96 -8.80 13.06
N GLN A 136 -8.82 -8.92 14.09
CA GLN A 136 -10.27 -9.10 13.92
C GLN A 136 -10.93 -7.79 13.51
N LEU A 137 -11.82 -7.82 12.51
CA LEU A 137 -12.62 -6.64 12.17
C LEU A 137 -13.64 -6.31 13.27
N LYS A 138 -13.74 -5.00 13.54
CA LYS A 138 -14.77 -4.40 14.39
C LYS A 138 -15.46 -3.27 13.65
N HIS A 139 -16.41 -2.62 14.29
CA HIS A 139 -17.19 -1.54 13.68
C HIS A 139 -16.31 -0.35 13.24
N GLU A 140 -15.31 0.02 14.03
CA GLU A 140 -14.40 1.12 13.72
C GLU A 140 -13.23 0.64 12.86
N ILE A 141 -12.76 1.50 11.96
CA ILE A 141 -11.71 1.16 10.98
C ILE A 141 -10.40 0.82 11.69
N ASP A 142 -9.86 -0.36 11.41
CA ASP A 142 -8.57 -0.86 11.86
C ASP A 142 -8.35 -0.84 13.40
N THR A 143 -9.44 -0.94 14.19
CA THR A 143 -9.38 -0.89 15.67
C THR A 143 -9.57 -2.23 16.35
N GLY A 144 -9.82 -3.29 15.60
CA GLY A 144 -10.07 -4.61 16.14
C GLY A 144 -8.85 -5.24 16.81
N ASP A 145 -9.09 -6.32 17.58
CA ASP A 145 -8.05 -6.96 18.38
C ASP A 145 -6.97 -7.58 17.50
N ILE A 146 -5.72 -7.34 17.86
CA ILE A 146 -4.55 -7.87 17.16
C ILE A 146 -4.44 -9.36 17.43
N LEU A 147 -4.25 -10.12 16.36
CA LEU A 147 -3.98 -11.56 16.42
C LEU A 147 -2.48 -11.83 16.40
N LEU A 148 -1.79 -11.43 15.34
CA LEU A 148 -0.34 -11.55 15.20
C LEU A 148 0.25 -10.31 14.52
N GLN A 149 1.54 -10.07 14.75
CA GLN A 149 2.30 -9.03 14.08
C GLN A 149 3.65 -9.56 13.58
N HIS A 150 4.13 -8.97 12.51
CA HIS A 150 5.50 -9.15 12.01
C HIS A 150 6.12 -7.79 11.75
N LYS A 151 7.34 -7.59 12.28
CA LYS A 151 8.13 -6.36 12.11
C LYS A 151 9.03 -6.47 10.89
N GLU A 152 9.19 -5.38 10.17
CA GLU A 152 10.04 -5.27 9.00
C GLU A 152 10.84 -3.96 9.04
N ALA A 153 12.14 -4.02 8.83
CA ALA A 153 13.00 -2.84 8.81
C ALA A 153 12.80 -2.05 7.51
N ILE A 154 12.78 -0.73 7.62
CA ILE A 154 12.82 0.20 6.49
C ILE A 154 14.27 0.67 6.32
N LEU A 155 14.96 0.16 5.31
CA LEU A 155 16.33 0.53 5.03
C LEU A 155 16.41 1.90 4.31
N PRO A 156 17.56 2.60 4.36
CA PRO A 156 17.72 3.89 3.68
C PRO A 156 17.40 3.86 2.19
N GLU A 157 17.70 2.75 1.51
CA GLU A 157 17.41 2.53 0.09
C GLU A 157 15.98 2.09 -0.22
N ASP A 158 15.20 1.72 0.80
CA ASP A 158 13.83 1.29 0.59
C ASP A 158 12.93 2.45 0.17
N ASN A 159 12.00 2.14 -0.71
CA ASN A 159 10.91 2.99 -1.15
C ASN A 159 9.57 2.27 -0.98
N PHE A 160 8.46 2.94 -1.30
CA PHE A 160 7.14 2.30 -1.23
C PHE A 160 7.08 0.98 -2.01
N GLY A 161 7.65 0.93 -3.24
CA GLY A 161 7.60 -0.29 -4.06
C GLY A 161 8.35 -1.46 -3.44
N THR A 162 9.54 -1.25 -2.88
CA THR A 162 10.32 -2.30 -2.22
C THR A 162 9.63 -2.77 -0.93
N MET A 163 9.14 -1.82 -0.11
CA MET A 163 8.43 -2.15 1.12
C MET A 163 7.07 -2.82 0.87
N TYR A 164 6.35 -2.38 -0.17
CA TYR A 164 5.11 -3.04 -0.60
C TYR A 164 5.34 -4.53 -0.88
N TYR A 165 6.41 -4.86 -1.61
CA TYR A 165 6.76 -6.24 -1.91
C TYR A 165 7.17 -7.04 -0.66
N LYS A 166 8.03 -6.48 0.22
CA LYS A 166 8.45 -7.10 1.48
C LYS A 166 7.23 -7.42 2.36
N LEU A 167 6.36 -6.41 2.57
CA LEU A 167 5.19 -6.56 3.44
C LEU A 167 4.10 -7.45 2.82
N MET A 168 4.00 -7.51 1.51
CA MET A 168 3.14 -8.45 0.79
C MET A 168 3.52 -9.91 1.12
N GLN A 169 4.80 -10.24 1.07
CA GLN A 169 5.30 -11.58 1.39
C GLN A 169 5.18 -11.88 2.89
N ALA A 170 5.59 -10.95 3.73
CA ALA A 170 5.48 -11.09 5.20
C ALA A 170 4.01 -11.25 5.63
N GLY A 171 3.10 -10.48 5.05
CA GLY A 171 1.66 -10.56 5.32
C GLY A 171 1.04 -11.89 4.92
N ALA A 172 1.44 -12.43 3.78
CA ALA A 172 1.01 -13.75 3.32
C ALA A 172 1.43 -14.87 4.30
N GLN A 173 2.69 -14.85 4.75
CA GLN A 173 3.20 -15.81 5.72
C GLN A 173 2.56 -15.63 7.10
N LEU A 174 2.37 -14.38 7.54
CA LEU A 174 1.71 -14.06 8.80
C LEU A 174 0.26 -14.55 8.81
N LEU A 175 -0.45 -14.41 7.69
CA LEU A 175 -1.82 -14.88 7.54
C LEU A 175 -1.92 -16.40 7.73
N VAL A 176 -1.05 -17.19 7.09
CA VAL A 176 -1.01 -18.65 7.27
C VAL A 176 -0.81 -19.01 8.74
N ARG A 177 0.19 -18.40 9.39
CA ARG A 177 0.43 -18.61 10.83
C ARG A 177 -0.80 -18.23 11.67
N THR A 178 -1.52 -17.18 11.29
CA THR A 178 -2.75 -16.77 11.99
C THR A 178 -3.84 -17.83 11.83
N ILE A 179 -4.04 -18.37 10.62
CA ILE A 179 -5.02 -19.42 10.37
C ILE A 179 -4.68 -20.70 11.16
N ASP A 180 -3.41 -21.12 11.15
CA ASP A 180 -2.95 -22.28 11.91
C ASP A 180 -3.15 -22.08 13.41
N GLY A 181 -2.85 -20.90 13.91
CA GLY A 181 -3.04 -20.55 15.31
C GLY A 181 -4.50 -20.51 15.74
N LEU A 182 -5.41 -20.03 14.89
CA LEU A 182 -6.87 -20.05 15.14
C LEU A 182 -7.41 -21.49 15.13
N LEU A 183 -6.90 -22.34 14.24
CA LEU A 183 -7.28 -23.77 14.20
C LEU A 183 -6.80 -24.54 15.44
N ALA A 184 -5.65 -24.19 15.96
CA ALA A 184 -5.05 -24.78 17.15
C ALA A 184 -5.55 -24.18 18.49
N ASP A 185 -6.42 -23.16 18.42
CA ASP A 185 -6.92 -22.40 19.58
C ASP A 185 -5.79 -21.87 20.47
N ASN A 186 -4.70 -21.39 19.85
CA ASN A 186 -3.49 -20.92 20.55
C ASN A 186 -3.14 -19.44 20.30
N ILE A 187 -4.05 -18.67 19.67
CA ILE A 187 -3.92 -17.23 19.54
C ILE A 187 -4.66 -16.52 20.67
N GLN A 188 -3.94 -15.61 21.34
CA GLN A 188 -4.53 -14.67 22.26
C GLN A 188 -4.79 -13.35 21.56
N GLU A 189 -6.04 -12.96 21.46
CA GLU A 189 -6.45 -11.65 20.95
C GLU A 189 -5.95 -10.55 21.89
N GLN A 190 -5.29 -9.54 21.31
CA GLN A 190 -4.75 -8.42 22.06
C GLN A 190 -5.50 -7.14 21.69
N PRO A 191 -6.28 -6.55 22.63
CA PRO A 191 -6.93 -5.27 22.39
C PRO A 191 -5.91 -4.22 22.00
N GLN A 192 -6.24 -3.38 21.01
CA GLN A 192 -5.42 -2.22 20.68
C GLN A 192 -5.59 -1.15 21.75
N HIS A 193 -4.50 -0.81 22.43
CA HIS A 193 -4.50 0.31 23.36
C HIS A 193 -4.27 1.62 22.61
N LEU A 194 -4.95 2.69 23.05
CA LEU A 194 -4.66 4.04 22.58
C LEU A 194 -3.20 4.37 22.91
N VAL A 195 -2.48 4.90 21.93
CA VAL A 195 -1.11 5.37 22.07
C VAL A 195 -1.10 6.89 22.10
N ASP A 196 -0.21 7.47 22.89
CA ASP A 196 -0.13 8.94 23.08
C ASP A 196 0.09 9.72 21.78
N LYS A 197 0.64 9.06 20.76
CA LYS A 197 0.87 9.60 19.44
C LYS A 197 0.27 8.68 18.37
N GLU A 198 -1.03 8.80 18.14
CA GLU A 198 -1.66 8.12 17.02
C GLU A 198 -1.15 8.71 15.70
N THR A 199 -0.65 7.81 14.84
CA THR A 199 -0.29 8.15 13.47
C THR A 199 -1.33 7.55 12.54
N HIS A 200 -2.05 8.42 11.81
CA HIS A 200 -3.01 7.99 10.79
C HIS A 200 -2.35 7.90 9.43
N ALA A 201 -2.84 7.01 8.59
CA ALA A 201 -2.39 6.79 7.23
C ALA A 201 -3.50 7.10 6.22
N PRO A 202 -3.85 8.39 6.02
CA PRO A 202 -4.90 8.78 5.10
C PRO A 202 -4.56 8.40 3.66
N LYS A 203 -5.60 8.36 2.83
CA LYS A 203 -5.42 8.11 1.39
C LYS A 203 -4.52 9.17 0.76
N ILE A 204 -3.61 8.74 -0.09
CA ILE A 204 -2.75 9.62 -0.89
C ILE A 204 -3.55 10.22 -2.04
N PHE A 205 -3.56 11.53 -2.14
CA PHE A 205 -4.17 12.30 -3.22
C PHE A 205 -3.08 12.98 -4.06
N LYS A 206 -3.46 13.53 -5.21
CA LYS A 206 -2.53 14.21 -6.11
C LYS A 206 -1.79 15.36 -5.42
N ASP A 207 -2.48 16.12 -4.57
CA ASP A 207 -1.88 17.25 -3.85
C ASP A 207 -0.82 16.79 -2.84
N THR A 208 -1.01 15.63 -2.19
CA THR A 208 -0.01 15.01 -1.32
C THR A 208 1.30 14.71 -2.09
N CYS A 209 1.22 14.47 -3.39
CA CYS A 209 2.37 14.14 -4.21
C CYS A 209 3.16 15.38 -4.69
N ARG A 210 2.65 16.58 -4.50
CA ARG A 210 3.35 17.82 -4.85
C ARG A 210 4.43 18.11 -3.80
N ILE A 211 5.66 18.28 -4.26
CA ILE A 211 6.78 18.62 -3.37
C ILE A 211 6.65 20.07 -2.89
N ASP A 212 6.68 20.25 -1.58
CA ASP A 212 6.84 21.56 -0.92
C ASP A 212 8.32 21.77 -0.56
N TRP A 213 9.00 22.61 -1.31
CA TRP A 213 10.42 22.89 -1.12
C TRP A 213 10.75 23.66 0.16
N ASN A 214 9.75 24.20 0.87
CA ASN A 214 9.95 24.84 2.18
C ASN A 214 10.12 23.82 3.32
N GLN A 215 9.99 22.55 3.04
CA GLN A 215 10.23 21.47 4.01
C GLN A 215 11.74 21.14 4.10
N PRO A 216 12.17 20.51 5.21
CA PRO A 216 13.52 19.98 5.33
C PRO A 216 13.83 18.97 4.21
N VAL A 217 15.05 18.96 3.74
CA VAL A 217 15.50 18.11 2.62
C VAL A 217 15.29 16.62 2.88
N THR A 218 15.43 16.19 4.15
CA THR A 218 15.18 14.82 4.57
C THR A 218 13.69 14.45 4.49
N ALA A 219 12.79 15.37 4.82
CA ALA A 219 11.34 15.17 4.70
C ALA A 219 10.93 15.06 3.23
N ILE A 220 11.51 15.89 2.34
CA ILE A 220 11.27 15.81 0.89
C ILE A 220 11.80 14.49 0.31
N HIS A 221 13.00 14.07 0.73
CA HIS A 221 13.56 12.78 0.33
C HIS A 221 12.67 11.60 0.75
N ASN A 222 12.15 11.60 1.97
CA ASN A 222 11.24 10.60 2.46
C ASN A 222 9.89 10.62 1.73
N LEU A 223 9.36 11.79 1.39
CA LEU A 223 8.17 11.92 0.54
C LEU A 223 8.39 11.24 -0.82
N ILE A 224 9.54 11.49 -1.47
CA ILE A 224 9.87 10.86 -2.75
C ILE A 224 9.95 9.34 -2.60
N ARG A 225 10.67 8.84 -1.60
CA ARG A 225 10.76 7.39 -1.32
C ARG A 225 9.37 6.78 -1.03
N GLY A 226 8.59 7.41 -0.17
CA GLY A 226 7.27 6.93 0.23
C GLY A 226 6.22 6.95 -0.88
N LEU A 227 6.47 7.67 -1.99
CA LEU A 227 5.58 7.74 -3.13
C LEU A 227 6.12 7.02 -4.38
N ALA A 228 7.38 6.54 -4.38
CA ALA A 228 7.98 5.86 -5.52
C ALA A 228 7.71 4.34 -5.48
N PRO A 229 7.40 3.71 -6.62
CA PRO A 229 7.33 4.26 -7.96
C PRO A 229 5.97 4.86 -8.33
N VAL A 230 4.93 4.68 -7.52
CA VAL A 230 3.54 5.12 -7.76
C VAL A 230 2.92 5.57 -6.42
N PRO A 231 2.25 6.71 -6.36
CA PRO A 231 1.86 7.66 -7.45
C PRO A 231 2.99 8.59 -7.94
N THR A 232 4.11 8.67 -7.27
CA THR A 232 5.32 9.45 -7.52
C THR A 232 5.19 10.92 -7.10
N ALA A 233 6.17 11.41 -6.35
CA ALA A 233 6.29 12.82 -6.03
C ALA A 233 6.64 13.65 -7.27
N PHE A 234 6.15 14.89 -7.33
CA PHE A 234 6.40 15.76 -8.48
C PHE A 234 6.59 17.22 -8.09
N THR A 235 7.26 17.95 -8.96
CA THR A 235 7.42 19.40 -8.95
C THR A 235 7.22 19.96 -10.36
N SER A 236 7.36 21.28 -10.52
CA SER A 236 7.44 21.94 -11.82
C SER A 236 8.90 22.18 -12.18
N LEU A 237 9.25 21.98 -13.46
CA LEU A 237 10.52 22.39 -14.03
C LEU A 237 10.21 23.16 -15.33
N GLY A 238 10.43 24.47 -15.32
CA GLY A 238 9.86 25.35 -16.35
C GLY A 238 8.31 25.31 -16.31
N ASP A 239 7.71 25.13 -17.46
CA ASP A 239 6.24 25.07 -17.67
C ASP A 239 5.64 23.67 -17.54
N LYS A 240 6.46 22.63 -17.27
CA LYS A 240 6.04 21.23 -17.25
C LYS A 240 6.28 20.54 -15.93
N GLN A 241 5.59 19.41 -15.75
CA GLN A 241 5.75 18.57 -14.58
C GLN A 241 7.02 17.71 -14.68
N LEU A 242 7.79 17.68 -13.58
CA LEU A 242 8.87 16.74 -13.36
C LEU A 242 8.49 15.80 -12.21
N LYS A 243 8.37 14.52 -12.50
CA LYS A 243 8.25 13.46 -11.47
C LYS A 243 9.64 13.03 -11.03
N ILE A 244 9.83 12.85 -9.71
CA ILE A 244 11.10 12.42 -9.13
C ILE A 244 10.88 11.04 -8.50
N PHE A 245 11.57 10.04 -9.02
CA PHE A 245 11.45 8.65 -8.58
C PHE A 245 12.49 8.27 -7.54
N SER A 246 13.66 8.90 -7.61
CA SER A 246 14.76 8.65 -6.69
C SER A 246 15.60 9.91 -6.52
N SER A 247 16.13 10.10 -5.33
CA SER A 247 16.87 11.29 -4.93
C SER A 247 17.93 10.97 -3.88
N ALA A 248 18.84 11.91 -3.67
CA ALA A 248 19.74 11.94 -2.52
C ALA A 248 19.60 13.29 -1.81
N ALA A 249 19.56 13.27 -0.49
CA ALA A 249 19.47 14.46 0.33
C ALA A 249 20.85 14.87 0.87
N GLU A 250 21.18 16.14 0.77
CA GLU A 250 22.38 16.75 1.37
C GLU A 250 21.93 17.89 2.29
N VAL A 251 22.09 17.72 3.60
CA VAL A 251 21.86 18.80 4.56
C VAL A 251 23.05 19.77 4.46
N ALA A 252 22.77 21.01 4.09
CA ALA A 252 23.80 22.02 3.88
C ALA A 252 23.22 23.43 4.00
N THR A 253 23.92 24.33 4.67
CA THR A 253 23.55 25.74 4.69
C THR A 253 23.78 26.36 3.32
N HIS A 254 22.77 27.02 2.76
CA HIS A 254 22.84 27.74 1.48
C HIS A 254 21.98 29.00 1.53
N GLY A 255 22.24 29.93 0.61
CA GLY A 255 21.48 31.17 0.47
C GLY A 255 20.39 31.14 -0.62
N ALA A 256 20.18 30.00 -1.24
CA ALA A 256 19.20 29.86 -2.31
C ALA A 256 17.78 29.79 -1.75
N ALA A 257 16.82 30.41 -2.44
CA ALA A 257 15.41 30.30 -2.06
C ALA A 257 14.91 28.85 -2.30
N PRO A 258 14.01 28.33 -1.43
CA PRO A 258 13.43 27.00 -1.64
C PRO A 258 12.83 26.82 -3.04
N GLY A 259 13.11 25.70 -3.69
CA GLY A 259 12.69 25.41 -5.07
C GLY A 259 13.66 25.95 -6.14
N THR A 260 14.71 26.68 -5.76
CA THR A 260 15.76 27.07 -6.72
C THR A 260 16.40 25.82 -7.32
N VAL A 261 16.55 25.82 -8.65
CA VAL A 261 17.13 24.72 -9.43
C VAL A 261 18.57 25.03 -9.75
N GLU A 262 19.45 24.06 -9.52
CA GLU A 262 20.84 24.10 -9.98
C GLU A 262 21.18 22.83 -10.76
N SER A 263 21.96 23.00 -11.84
CA SER A 263 22.46 21.91 -12.67
C SER A 263 23.73 22.34 -13.41
N ASP A 264 24.61 21.38 -13.65
CA ASP A 264 25.76 21.58 -14.58
C ASP A 264 25.38 21.25 -16.04
N GLY A 265 24.10 20.89 -16.28
CA GLY A 265 23.62 20.50 -17.59
C GLY A 265 24.12 19.14 -18.09
N LYS A 266 24.81 18.34 -17.25
CA LYS A 266 25.44 17.07 -17.64
C LYS A 266 25.28 15.95 -16.63
N THR A 267 25.59 16.21 -15.34
CA THR A 267 25.74 15.16 -14.34
C THR A 267 24.76 15.25 -13.20
N PHE A 268 24.32 16.46 -12.81
CA PHE A 268 23.40 16.64 -11.69
C PHE A 268 22.28 17.63 -11.97
N LEU A 269 21.17 17.39 -11.34
CA LEU A 269 20.02 18.29 -11.19
C LEU A 269 19.65 18.28 -9.71
N LYS A 270 19.67 19.43 -9.05
CA LYS A 270 19.30 19.56 -7.64
C LYS A 270 18.36 20.73 -7.42
N PHE A 271 17.60 20.63 -6.36
CA PHE A 271 16.66 21.65 -5.89
C PHE A 271 17.04 22.08 -4.47
N ALA A 272 16.94 23.38 -4.19
CA ALA A 272 17.09 23.91 -2.85
C ALA A 272 15.88 23.56 -2.00
N ALA A 273 16.10 22.97 -0.83
CA ALA A 273 15.12 22.78 0.23
C ALA A 273 15.35 23.80 1.34
N ALA A 274 14.59 23.74 2.45
CA ALA A 274 14.74 24.69 3.55
C ALA A 274 16.14 24.65 4.19
N ASP A 275 16.78 23.50 4.24
CA ASP A 275 18.01 23.22 5.00
C ASP A 275 19.05 22.38 4.22
N GLY A 276 18.93 22.33 2.89
CA GLY A 276 19.83 21.52 2.11
C GLY A 276 19.47 21.42 0.62
N TRP A 277 20.15 20.49 -0.06
CA TRP A 277 19.98 20.24 -1.47
C TRP A 277 19.44 18.84 -1.72
N LEU A 278 18.37 18.75 -2.53
CA LEU A 278 17.87 17.48 -3.04
C LEU A 278 18.40 17.21 -4.43
N TYR A 279 19.26 16.22 -4.57
CA TYR A 279 19.76 15.75 -5.85
C TYR A 279 18.79 14.74 -6.45
N CYS A 280 18.30 15.00 -7.66
CA CYS A 280 17.51 14.04 -8.42
C CYS A 280 18.43 12.99 -9.03
N THR A 281 18.09 11.70 -8.91
CA THR A 281 18.85 10.62 -9.53
C THR A 281 18.07 9.93 -10.65
N GLU A 282 16.75 9.81 -10.52
CA GLU A 282 15.87 9.24 -11.53
C GLU A 282 14.60 10.07 -11.66
N VAL A 283 14.28 10.49 -12.88
CA VAL A 283 13.20 11.46 -13.15
C VAL A 283 12.34 11.05 -14.36
N GLN A 284 11.16 11.67 -14.44
CA GLN A 284 10.33 11.64 -15.63
C GLN A 284 9.79 13.04 -15.91
N TYR A 285 10.25 13.65 -16.97
CA TYR A 285 9.69 14.90 -17.48
C TYR A 285 8.41 14.65 -18.28
N GLU A 286 7.47 15.56 -18.21
CA GLU A 286 6.20 15.43 -18.90
C GLU A 286 6.38 15.15 -20.39
N GLY A 287 5.70 14.11 -20.90
CA GLY A 287 5.83 13.63 -22.28
C GLY A 287 7.06 12.76 -22.56
N LYS A 288 7.89 12.48 -21.56
CA LYS A 288 9.08 11.61 -21.68
C LYS A 288 8.90 10.32 -20.87
N LYS A 289 9.79 9.35 -21.08
CA LYS A 289 9.90 8.16 -20.25
C LYS A 289 10.70 8.46 -18.99
N LYS A 290 10.54 7.61 -17.96
CA LYS A 290 11.40 7.58 -16.78
C LYS A 290 12.84 7.27 -17.20
N MET A 291 13.82 8.02 -16.67
CA MET A 291 15.24 7.87 -17.01
C MET A 291 16.14 8.40 -15.89
N PRO A 292 17.41 7.96 -15.83
CA PRO A 292 18.43 8.58 -15.00
C PRO A 292 18.61 10.07 -15.32
N VAL A 293 18.95 10.87 -14.30
CA VAL A 293 19.10 12.33 -14.45
C VAL A 293 20.13 12.72 -15.52
N ALA A 294 21.23 11.99 -15.63
CA ALA A 294 22.25 12.28 -16.66
C ALA A 294 21.71 12.11 -18.10
N ASP A 295 20.78 11.16 -18.31
CA ASP A 295 20.14 10.97 -19.61
C ASP A 295 19.13 12.09 -19.91
N PHE A 296 18.41 12.53 -18.88
CA PHE A 296 17.51 13.67 -18.98
C PHE A 296 18.26 14.94 -19.38
N LEU A 297 19.39 15.23 -18.73
CA LEU A 297 20.18 16.43 -18.95
C LEU A 297 20.80 16.50 -20.36
N ARG A 298 21.10 15.37 -21.01
CA ARG A 298 21.56 15.37 -22.42
C ARG A 298 20.51 15.93 -23.39
N GLY A 299 19.25 15.88 -23.04
CA GLY A 299 18.15 16.37 -23.89
C GLY A 299 17.41 17.59 -23.38
N TYR A 300 17.79 18.14 -22.22
CA TYR A 300 17.19 19.32 -21.61
C TYR A 300 18.20 20.46 -21.51
N ARG A 301 17.78 21.67 -21.93
CA ARG A 301 18.58 22.91 -21.79
C ARG A 301 17.89 23.83 -20.78
N PHE A 302 18.67 24.28 -19.81
CA PHE A 302 18.25 25.28 -18.82
C PHE A 302 18.28 26.69 -19.40
#